data_bf13f43914fac25709595b70580f75db
#
_entry.id   bf13f43914fac25709595b70580f75db
#
_cell.length_a   1.000
_cell.length_b   1.000
_cell.length_c   1.000
_cell.angle_alpha   90.00
_cell.angle_beta   90.00
_cell.angle_gamma   90.00
#
_symmetry.space_group_name_H-M   'P 1'
#
loop_
_entity.id
_entity.type
_entity.pdbx_description
1 polymer ?
#
loop_
_entity_poly.entity_id
_entity_poly.type
_entity_poly.pdbx_seq_one_letter_code
_entity_poly.pdbx_strand_id
1 'polypeptide(L)'
;PAMMLYTGLDCHENSKFEDAFTWFTKGASLGQSESIAELADYYYHFYDAKELRSTIPYDPVKAIGLYRRAATKQFSDAGYTALQAAFHIGHLPLDWGLIADLTHMAATKDRFMFALPYIGYMRIHGLGVTKNIRFGVQSLLRVLDEEQRAFEEENRVLFYDITRALTRVALGYAYEKGYVTGKPDLNQAVSYYEQSHQYILSHKANLDPELKDIPIDDEAEERLAAFEEVDGHWQYKEGVAEST
;
A
#
# COMPACT_ATOMS: atom_id res chain seq x y z
N PRO A 1 -0.44 3.64 -32.24
CA PRO A 1 -0.35 3.23 -30.82
C PRO A 1 -1.71 3.31 -30.12
N ALA A 2 -2.42 4.46 -30.16
CA ALA A 2 -3.72 4.63 -29.47
C ALA A 2 -4.75 3.55 -29.84
N MET A 3 -4.81 3.11 -31.09
CA MET A 3 -5.74 2.07 -31.53
C MET A 3 -5.56 0.74 -30.78
N MET A 4 -4.33 0.37 -30.41
CA MET A 4 -4.08 -0.88 -29.67
C MET A 4 -4.64 -0.85 -28.26
N LEU A 5 -4.50 0.28 -27.56
CA LEU A 5 -5.11 0.49 -26.25
C LEU A 5 -6.61 0.37 -26.32
N TYR A 6 -7.26 1.13 -27.21
CA TYR A 6 -8.74 1.13 -27.33
C TYR A 6 -9.29 -0.24 -27.74
N THR A 7 -8.60 -0.95 -28.66
CA THR A 7 -9.02 -2.31 -29.04
C THR A 7 -8.83 -3.27 -27.86
N GLY A 8 -7.76 -3.12 -27.08
CA GLY A 8 -7.55 -3.91 -25.86
C GLY A 8 -8.65 -3.67 -24.82
N LEU A 9 -9.01 -2.41 -24.57
CA LEU A 9 -10.07 -2.04 -23.65
C LEU A 9 -11.44 -2.56 -24.11
N ASP A 10 -11.75 -2.42 -25.39
CA ASP A 10 -13.00 -2.99 -25.98
C ASP A 10 -13.06 -4.52 -25.82
N CYS A 11 -11.95 -5.21 -26.07
CA CYS A 11 -11.88 -6.65 -25.81
C CYS A 11 -12.08 -6.97 -24.32
N HIS A 12 -11.49 -6.20 -23.41
CA HIS A 12 -11.64 -6.37 -21.96
C HIS A 12 -13.10 -6.21 -21.53
N GLU A 13 -13.74 -5.12 -21.94
CA GLU A 13 -15.16 -4.83 -21.64
C GLU A 13 -16.11 -5.93 -22.15
N ASN A 14 -15.74 -6.58 -23.25
CA ASN A 14 -16.46 -7.72 -23.81
C ASN A 14 -16.00 -9.08 -23.26
N SER A 15 -15.25 -9.12 -22.16
CA SER A 15 -14.73 -10.33 -21.50
C SER A 15 -13.83 -11.21 -22.38
N LYS A 16 -13.22 -10.63 -23.41
CA LYS A 16 -12.24 -11.30 -24.31
C LYS A 16 -10.83 -11.08 -23.80
N PHE A 17 -10.51 -11.63 -22.63
CA PHE A 17 -9.30 -11.31 -21.88
C PHE A 17 -8.01 -11.72 -22.59
N GLU A 18 -7.97 -12.84 -23.35
CA GLU A 18 -6.81 -13.24 -24.15
C GLU A 18 -6.50 -12.26 -25.29
N ASP A 19 -7.55 -11.79 -25.97
CA ASP A 19 -7.42 -10.80 -27.03
C ASP A 19 -6.94 -9.46 -26.46
N ALA A 20 -7.55 -9.02 -25.34
CA ALA A 20 -7.15 -7.81 -24.63
C ALA A 20 -5.68 -7.86 -24.21
N PHE A 21 -5.26 -8.95 -23.58
CA PHE A 21 -3.85 -9.19 -23.21
C PHE A 21 -2.90 -9.10 -24.41
N THR A 22 -3.31 -9.67 -25.54
CA THR A 22 -2.54 -9.62 -26.78
C THR A 22 -2.38 -8.18 -27.28
N TRP A 23 -3.45 -7.38 -27.25
CA TRP A 23 -3.42 -5.99 -27.66
C TRP A 23 -2.60 -5.11 -26.71
N PHE A 24 -2.74 -5.29 -25.39
CA PHE A 24 -1.91 -4.58 -24.41
C PHE A 24 -0.43 -4.96 -24.54
N THR A 25 -0.11 -6.24 -24.80
CA THR A 25 1.26 -6.67 -25.05
C THR A 25 1.86 -5.98 -26.30
N LYS A 26 1.10 -5.86 -27.37
CA LYS A 26 1.55 -5.14 -28.59
C LYS A 26 1.75 -3.64 -28.29
N GLY A 27 0.81 -2.97 -27.61
CA GLY A 27 0.94 -1.58 -27.22
C GLY A 27 2.14 -1.35 -26.30
N ALA A 28 2.34 -2.23 -25.33
CA ALA A 28 3.47 -2.20 -24.41
C ALA A 28 4.83 -2.39 -25.11
N SER A 29 4.89 -3.23 -26.15
CA SER A 29 6.11 -3.43 -26.94
C SER A 29 6.51 -2.18 -27.75
N LEU A 30 5.53 -1.35 -28.12
CA LEU A 30 5.75 -0.06 -28.77
C LEU A 30 6.00 1.08 -27.76
N GLY A 31 6.02 0.77 -26.47
CA GLY A 31 6.33 1.71 -25.42
C GLY A 31 5.18 2.63 -25.01
N GLN A 32 3.93 2.26 -25.30
CA GLN A 32 2.76 3.01 -24.89
C GLN A 32 2.51 2.80 -23.39
N SER A 33 2.57 3.88 -22.59
CA SER A 33 2.54 3.82 -21.11
C SER A 33 1.24 3.23 -20.57
N GLU A 34 0.11 3.60 -21.14
CA GLU A 34 -1.20 3.10 -20.73
C GLU A 34 -1.32 1.58 -20.99
N SER A 35 -0.91 1.13 -22.17
CA SER A 35 -0.88 -0.30 -22.50
C SER A 35 0.10 -1.09 -21.61
N ILE A 36 1.18 -0.46 -21.16
CA ILE A 36 2.12 -1.07 -20.21
C ILE A 36 1.43 -1.21 -18.84
N ALA A 37 0.66 -0.21 -18.41
CA ALA A 37 -0.08 -0.25 -17.14
C ALA A 37 -1.19 -1.31 -17.19
N GLU A 38 -1.99 -1.33 -18.24
CA GLU A 38 -3.04 -2.35 -18.43
C GLU A 38 -2.45 -3.79 -18.44
N LEU A 39 -1.30 -3.96 -19.09
CA LEU A 39 -0.60 -5.26 -19.08
C LEU A 39 -0.13 -5.64 -17.68
N ALA A 40 0.28 -4.66 -16.86
CA ALA A 40 0.62 -4.87 -15.46
C ALA A 40 -0.59 -5.29 -14.63
N ASP A 41 -1.76 -4.64 -14.84
CA ASP A 41 -3.00 -4.98 -14.19
C ASP A 41 -3.41 -6.44 -14.46
N TYR A 42 -3.16 -6.91 -15.68
CA TYR A 42 -3.40 -8.31 -16.06
C TYR A 42 -2.48 -9.28 -15.31
N TYR A 43 -1.18 -9.01 -15.18
CA TYR A 43 -0.25 -9.85 -14.41
C TYR A 43 -0.49 -9.77 -12.90
N TYR A 44 -1.01 -8.66 -12.40
CA TYR A 44 -1.35 -8.48 -11.00
C TYR A 44 -2.73 -9.04 -10.64
N HIS A 45 -3.53 -9.45 -11.64
CA HIS A 45 -4.92 -9.83 -11.52
C HIS A 45 -5.77 -8.75 -10.82
N PHE A 46 -5.49 -7.49 -11.15
CA PHE A 46 -6.23 -6.34 -10.62
C PHE A 46 -7.72 -6.44 -10.89
N TYR A 47 -8.07 -6.98 -12.07
CA TYR A 47 -9.44 -7.27 -12.44
C TYR A 47 -9.83 -8.65 -11.91
N ASP A 48 -10.83 -8.67 -11.03
CA ASP A 48 -11.34 -9.90 -10.41
C ASP A 48 -12.22 -10.70 -11.38
N ALA A 49 -11.59 -11.30 -12.38
CA ALA A 49 -12.27 -12.15 -13.36
C ALA A 49 -11.68 -13.56 -13.33
N LYS A 50 -12.53 -14.55 -13.05
CA LYS A 50 -12.12 -15.97 -12.99
C LYS A 50 -11.48 -16.43 -14.31
N GLU A 51 -12.01 -15.98 -15.44
CA GLU A 51 -11.50 -16.27 -16.77
C GLU A 51 -10.10 -15.71 -16.97
N LEU A 52 -9.84 -14.51 -16.46
CA LEU A 52 -8.51 -13.89 -16.50
C LEU A 52 -7.49 -14.74 -15.76
N ARG A 53 -7.83 -15.18 -14.55
CA ARG A 53 -6.94 -15.99 -13.71
C ARG A 53 -6.60 -17.34 -14.31
N SER A 54 -7.53 -17.95 -15.04
CA SER A 54 -7.30 -19.24 -15.70
C SER A 54 -6.40 -19.12 -16.94
N THR A 55 -6.31 -17.93 -17.52
CA THR A 55 -5.66 -17.69 -18.82
C THR A 55 -4.30 -17.06 -18.68
N ILE A 56 -4.13 -16.13 -17.74
CA ILE A 56 -2.92 -15.35 -17.57
C ILE A 56 -2.34 -15.63 -16.17
N PRO A 57 -1.07 -16.07 -16.09
CA PRO A 57 -0.45 -16.39 -14.81
C PRO A 57 -0.33 -15.13 -13.94
N TYR A 58 -0.66 -15.28 -12.63
CA TYR A 58 -0.37 -14.27 -11.63
C TYR A 58 1.15 -14.10 -11.49
N ASP A 59 1.66 -12.91 -11.83
CA ASP A 59 3.09 -12.59 -11.76
C ASP A 59 3.26 -11.15 -11.23
N PRO A 60 3.16 -10.97 -9.91
CA PRO A 60 3.24 -9.65 -9.29
C PRO A 60 4.60 -8.97 -9.46
N VAL A 61 5.69 -9.75 -9.57
CA VAL A 61 7.03 -9.20 -9.79
C VAL A 61 7.10 -8.53 -11.17
N LYS A 62 6.58 -9.21 -12.18
CA LYS A 62 6.47 -8.68 -13.53
C LYS A 62 5.54 -7.48 -13.62
N ALA A 63 4.41 -7.53 -12.90
CA ALA A 63 3.48 -6.41 -12.80
C ALA A 63 4.16 -5.16 -12.23
N ILE A 64 4.88 -5.27 -11.11
CA ILE A 64 5.64 -4.15 -10.51
C ILE A 64 6.65 -3.57 -11.51
N GLY A 65 7.39 -4.41 -12.22
CA GLY A 65 8.34 -3.97 -13.25
C GLY A 65 7.67 -3.20 -14.40
N LEU A 66 6.47 -3.63 -14.80
CA LEU A 66 5.68 -2.96 -15.84
C LEU A 66 5.11 -1.62 -15.34
N TYR A 67 4.53 -1.56 -14.14
CA TYR A 67 4.05 -0.32 -13.54
C TYR A 67 5.17 0.72 -13.41
N ARG A 68 6.36 0.30 -12.93
CA ARG A 68 7.54 1.16 -12.88
C ARG A 68 7.90 1.71 -14.26
N ARG A 69 7.86 0.87 -15.30
CA ARG A 69 8.14 1.29 -16.69
C ARG A 69 7.07 2.24 -17.23
N ALA A 70 5.79 2.05 -16.88
CA ALA A 70 4.71 2.95 -17.23
C ALA A 70 4.87 4.32 -16.54
N ALA A 71 5.17 4.32 -15.25
CA ALA A 71 5.36 5.53 -14.44
C ALA A 71 6.53 6.39 -14.96
N THR A 72 7.66 5.78 -15.36
CA THR A 72 8.80 6.51 -15.93
C THR A 72 8.48 7.18 -17.28
N LYS A 73 7.35 6.83 -17.89
CA LYS A 73 6.84 7.43 -19.13
C LYS A 73 5.71 8.43 -18.89
N GLN A 74 5.64 8.99 -17.68
CA GLN A 74 4.67 10.03 -17.26
C GLN A 74 3.24 9.52 -17.03
N PHE A 75 3.02 8.23 -16.88
CA PHE A 75 1.74 7.70 -16.42
C PHE A 75 1.73 7.62 -14.89
N SER A 76 1.23 8.68 -14.24
CA SER A 76 1.33 8.90 -12.77
C SER A 76 0.63 7.81 -11.95
N ASP A 77 -0.51 7.32 -12.41
CA ASP A 77 -1.28 6.30 -11.69
C ASP A 77 -0.55 4.97 -11.59
N ALA A 78 0.27 4.62 -12.60
CA ALA A 78 1.08 3.41 -12.57
C ALA A 78 2.09 3.37 -11.41
N GLY A 79 2.67 4.52 -11.04
CA GLY A 79 3.57 4.61 -9.89
C GLY A 79 2.85 4.30 -8.58
N TYR A 80 1.64 4.82 -8.40
CA TYR A 80 0.82 4.55 -7.22
C TYR A 80 0.35 3.09 -7.17
N THR A 81 -0.13 2.54 -8.28
CA THR A 81 -0.54 1.13 -8.34
C THR A 81 0.64 0.19 -8.08
N ALA A 82 1.83 0.50 -8.62
CA ALA A 82 3.04 -0.26 -8.34
C ALA A 82 3.42 -0.21 -6.86
N LEU A 83 3.29 0.95 -6.22
CA LEU A 83 3.55 1.12 -4.80
C LEU A 83 2.58 0.28 -3.97
N GLN A 84 1.28 0.32 -4.27
CA GLN A 84 0.29 -0.52 -3.61
C GLN A 84 0.61 -2.01 -3.80
N ALA A 85 0.87 -2.45 -5.04
CA ALA A 85 1.22 -3.83 -5.35
C ALA A 85 2.45 -4.29 -4.55
N ALA A 86 3.50 -3.48 -4.48
CA ALA A 86 4.72 -3.81 -3.74
C ALA A 86 4.48 -4.01 -2.23
N PHE A 87 3.57 -3.22 -1.63
CA PHE A 87 3.19 -3.38 -0.23
C PHE A 87 2.22 -4.55 0.02
N HIS A 88 1.36 -4.87 -0.93
CA HIS A 88 0.38 -5.95 -0.79
C HIS A 88 0.97 -7.34 -1.03
N ILE A 89 2.17 -7.44 -1.62
CA ILE A 89 2.84 -8.71 -1.86
C ILE A 89 3.64 -9.09 -0.61
N GLY A 90 2.97 -9.48 0.46
CA GLY A 90 3.58 -9.83 1.74
C GLY A 90 4.56 -11.01 1.73
N HIS A 91 4.64 -11.78 0.64
CA HIS A 91 5.56 -12.91 0.49
C HIS A 91 6.85 -12.59 -0.27
N LEU A 92 6.99 -11.37 -0.81
CA LEU A 92 8.24 -10.92 -1.41
C LEU A 92 9.04 -10.12 -0.39
N PRO A 93 10.36 -10.33 -0.27
CA PRO A 93 11.20 -9.48 0.53
C PRO A 93 11.09 -8.03 0.01
N LEU A 94 10.69 -7.11 0.89
CA LEU A 94 10.53 -5.71 0.54
C LEU A 94 11.90 -5.10 0.21
N ASP A 95 12.09 -4.75 -1.05
CA ASP A 95 13.19 -3.88 -1.48
C ASP A 95 12.81 -2.42 -1.21
N TRP A 96 13.26 -1.90 -0.09
CA TRP A 96 12.97 -0.53 0.32
C TRP A 96 13.54 0.53 -0.63
N GLY A 97 14.58 0.22 -1.39
CA GLY A 97 15.07 1.08 -2.47
C GLY A 97 14.04 1.19 -3.59
N LEU A 98 13.48 0.06 -4.02
CA LEU A 98 12.39 0.02 -4.99
C LEU A 98 11.15 0.76 -4.47
N ILE A 99 10.76 0.53 -3.22
CA ILE A 99 9.61 1.21 -2.60
C ILE A 99 9.83 2.73 -2.57
N ALA A 100 11.05 3.19 -2.25
CA ALA A 100 11.38 4.63 -2.29
C ALA A 100 11.23 5.21 -3.70
N ASP A 101 11.73 4.54 -4.72
CA ASP A 101 11.59 4.93 -6.12
C ASP A 101 10.10 5.02 -6.52
N LEU A 102 9.31 3.98 -6.20
CA LEU A 102 7.88 3.95 -6.51
C LEU A 102 7.10 5.03 -5.75
N THR A 103 7.44 5.27 -4.48
CA THR A 103 6.86 6.34 -3.68
C THR A 103 7.16 7.72 -4.29
N HIS A 104 8.40 7.92 -4.77
CA HIS A 104 8.77 9.15 -5.45
C HIS A 104 7.98 9.36 -6.75
N MET A 105 7.80 8.29 -7.54
CA MET A 105 6.99 8.33 -8.76
C MET A 105 5.51 8.59 -8.47
N ALA A 106 4.97 7.99 -7.41
CA ALA A 106 3.58 8.17 -6.98
C ALA A 106 3.32 9.55 -6.37
N ALA A 107 4.35 10.20 -5.79
CA ALA A 107 4.28 11.52 -5.18
C ALA A 107 4.22 12.64 -6.22
N THR A 108 3.54 12.43 -7.33
CA THR A 108 3.24 13.46 -8.32
C THR A 108 2.17 14.42 -7.78
N LYS A 109 2.01 15.56 -8.45
CA LYS A 109 1.15 16.65 -7.99
C LYS A 109 -0.27 16.21 -7.60
N ASP A 110 -0.85 15.27 -8.35
CA ASP A 110 -2.24 14.85 -8.19
C ASP A 110 -2.40 13.63 -7.24
N ARG A 111 -1.30 12.93 -6.93
CA ARG A 111 -1.32 11.72 -6.09
C ARG A 111 -0.46 11.85 -4.82
N PHE A 112 0.05 13.03 -4.55
CA PHE A 112 0.95 13.27 -3.40
C PHE A 112 0.32 12.82 -2.07
N MET A 113 -0.96 13.08 -1.87
CA MET A 113 -1.69 12.69 -0.65
C MET A 113 -1.66 11.18 -0.43
N PHE A 114 -1.86 10.39 -1.49
CA PHE A 114 -1.87 8.95 -1.43
C PHE A 114 -0.49 8.32 -1.20
N ALA A 115 0.59 9.05 -1.48
CA ALA A 115 1.97 8.63 -1.19
C ALA A 115 2.40 8.96 0.25
N LEU A 116 1.72 9.87 0.95
CA LEU A 116 2.11 10.32 2.30
C LEU A 116 2.17 9.21 3.34
N PRO A 117 1.27 8.21 3.40
CA PRO A 117 1.37 7.10 4.34
C PRO A 117 2.70 6.36 4.23
N TYR A 118 3.10 6.05 3.00
CA TYR A 118 4.36 5.35 2.70
C TYR A 118 5.57 6.23 3.03
N ILE A 119 5.54 7.50 2.62
CA ILE A 119 6.58 8.48 2.96
C ILE A 119 6.73 8.60 4.47
N GLY A 120 5.62 8.69 5.19
CA GLY A 120 5.59 8.81 6.65
C GLY A 120 6.25 7.61 7.33
N TYR A 121 5.81 6.41 6.98
CA TYR A 121 6.37 5.15 7.48
C TYR A 121 7.88 5.05 7.21
N MET A 122 8.28 5.21 5.96
CA MET A 122 9.69 5.12 5.55
C MET A 122 10.57 6.15 6.25
N ARG A 123 10.10 7.38 6.43
CA ARG A 123 10.85 8.46 7.11
C ARG A 123 11.00 8.25 8.61
N ILE A 124 10.02 7.62 9.28
CA ILE A 124 10.11 7.28 10.70
C ILE A 124 11.15 6.18 10.90
N HIS A 125 11.13 5.15 10.07
CA HIS A 125 12.01 3.98 10.21
C HIS A 125 13.36 4.12 9.51
N GLY A 126 13.50 5.02 8.55
CA GLY A 126 14.73 5.20 7.74
C GLY A 126 14.87 4.12 6.65
N LEU A 127 13.77 3.64 6.10
CA LEU A 127 13.72 2.55 5.13
C LEU A 127 13.81 3.10 3.70
N GLY A 128 14.89 2.80 3.00
CA GLY A 128 15.13 3.26 1.63
C GLY A 128 15.33 4.77 1.46
N VAL A 129 15.15 5.55 2.53
CA VAL A 129 15.28 7.01 2.55
C VAL A 129 15.98 7.47 3.83
N THR A 130 16.55 8.65 3.83
CA THR A 130 17.11 9.25 5.04
C THR A 130 16.05 9.40 6.12
N LYS A 131 16.32 8.88 7.32
CA LYS A 131 15.44 8.98 8.48
C LYS A 131 15.14 10.45 8.81
N ASN A 132 13.86 10.79 8.93
CA ASN A 132 13.39 12.11 9.35
C ASN A 132 12.06 11.96 10.10
N ILE A 133 12.16 11.68 11.37
CA ILE A 133 11.03 11.36 12.24
C ILE A 133 9.98 12.46 12.25
N ARG A 134 10.43 13.73 12.40
CA ARG A 134 9.51 14.88 12.42
C ARG A 134 8.68 14.99 11.16
N PHE A 135 9.32 14.88 10.00
CA PHE A 135 8.62 14.93 8.72
C PHE A 135 7.70 13.70 8.54
N GLY A 136 8.16 12.51 8.96
CA GLY A 136 7.37 11.28 8.92
C GLY A 136 6.08 11.42 9.73
N VAL A 137 6.19 11.82 10.99
CA VAL A 137 5.03 12.03 11.88
C VAL A 137 4.07 13.07 11.31
N GLN A 138 4.57 14.23 10.84
CA GLN A 138 3.73 15.27 10.23
C GLN A 138 2.99 14.76 8.99
N SER A 139 3.63 13.94 8.18
CA SER A 139 3.01 13.32 6.99
C SER A 139 1.85 12.42 7.39
N LEU A 140 2.03 11.57 8.40
CA LEU A 140 0.99 10.64 8.87
C LEU A 140 -0.17 11.36 9.55
N LEU A 141 0.10 12.37 10.38
CA LEU A 141 -0.96 13.18 10.99
C LEU A 141 -1.80 13.91 9.93
N ARG A 142 -1.16 14.42 8.88
CA ARG A 142 -1.89 15.00 7.75
C ARG A 142 -2.78 13.99 7.03
N VAL A 143 -2.35 12.74 6.91
CA VAL A 143 -3.17 11.65 6.34
C VAL A 143 -4.43 11.46 7.18
N LEU A 144 -4.33 11.44 8.53
CA LEU A 144 -5.48 11.31 9.41
C LEU A 144 -6.46 12.48 9.26
N ASP A 145 -5.94 13.72 9.21
CA ASP A 145 -6.77 14.92 9.05
C ASP A 145 -7.56 14.88 7.73
N GLU A 146 -6.91 14.48 6.64
CA GLU A 146 -7.58 14.38 5.33
C GLU A 146 -8.59 13.22 5.30
N GLU A 147 -8.26 12.10 5.94
CA GLU A 147 -9.17 10.95 6.05
C GLU A 147 -10.43 11.32 6.84
N GLN A 148 -10.27 12.02 7.96
CA GLN A 148 -11.38 12.49 8.77
C GLN A 148 -12.23 13.49 8.00
N ARG A 149 -11.61 14.45 7.33
CA ARG A 149 -12.32 15.44 6.51
C ARG A 149 -13.10 14.79 5.37
N ALA A 150 -12.50 13.86 4.64
CA ALA A 150 -13.18 13.14 3.56
C ALA A 150 -14.39 12.35 4.06
N PHE A 151 -14.31 11.78 5.26
CA PHE A 151 -15.41 11.07 5.87
C PHE A 151 -16.52 12.01 6.34
N GLU A 152 -16.18 13.11 7.04
CA GLU A 152 -17.16 14.06 7.62
C GLU A 152 -17.87 14.90 6.55
N GLU A 153 -17.12 15.40 5.54
CA GLU A 153 -17.67 16.32 4.54
C GLU A 153 -18.25 15.61 3.33
N GLU A 154 -17.66 14.49 2.91
CA GLU A 154 -18.00 13.81 1.67
C GLU A 154 -18.56 12.40 1.88
N ASN A 155 -18.63 11.91 3.12
CA ASN A 155 -18.96 10.53 3.49
C ASN A 155 -18.19 9.51 2.64
N ARG A 156 -16.91 9.77 2.42
CA ARG A 156 -16.03 9.02 1.53
C ARG A 156 -14.85 8.42 2.29
N VAL A 157 -14.56 7.14 2.05
CA VAL A 157 -13.32 6.50 2.48
C VAL A 157 -12.21 6.87 1.51
N LEU A 158 -11.17 7.55 2.01
CA LEU A 158 -10.09 8.08 1.16
C LEU A 158 -9.03 7.05 0.84
N PHE A 159 -8.73 6.13 1.77
CA PHE A 159 -7.64 5.17 1.66
C PHE A 159 -8.16 3.73 1.79
N TYR A 160 -7.47 2.79 1.14
CA TYR A 160 -7.69 1.36 1.33
C TYR A 160 -7.23 0.91 2.73
N ASP A 161 -7.82 -0.15 3.24
CA ASP A 161 -7.58 -0.66 4.60
C ASP A 161 -6.09 -0.90 4.88
N ILE A 162 -5.33 -1.47 3.94
CA ILE A 162 -3.89 -1.70 4.11
C ILE A 162 -3.11 -0.38 4.29
N THR A 163 -3.48 0.67 3.57
CA THR A 163 -2.85 2.00 3.70
C THR A 163 -3.24 2.65 5.03
N ARG A 164 -4.47 2.44 5.48
CA ARG A 164 -4.96 2.89 6.78
C ARG A 164 -4.24 2.16 7.92
N ALA A 165 -4.03 0.85 7.77
CA ALA A 165 -3.24 0.05 8.71
C ALA A 165 -1.81 0.57 8.82
N LEU A 166 -1.12 0.77 7.67
CA LEU A 166 0.23 1.31 7.63
C LEU A 166 0.36 2.65 8.35
N THR A 167 -0.60 3.55 8.15
CA THR A 167 -0.63 4.86 8.83
C THR A 167 -0.72 4.69 10.34
N ARG A 168 -1.58 3.79 10.82
CA ARG A 168 -1.83 3.57 12.25
C ARG A 168 -0.66 2.87 12.93
N VAL A 169 -0.10 1.83 12.33
CA VAL A 169 1.06 1.14 12.94
C VAL A 169 2.26 2.09 13.07
N ALA A 170 2.52 2.93 12.07
CA ALA A 170 3.59 3.91 12.14
C ALA A 170 3.35 5.01 13.19
N LEU A 171 2.10 5.46 13.37
CA LEU A 171 1.74 6.39 14.43
C LEU A 171 1.80 5.74 15.81
N GLY A 172 1.34 4.49 15.94
CA GLY A 172 1.49 3.70 17.16
C GLY A 172 2.95 3.67 17.61
N TYR A 173 3.85 3.32 16.70
CA TYR A 173 5.29 3.36 16.95
C TYR A 173 5.79 4.76 17.35
N ALA A 174 5.33 5.80 16.68
CA ALA A 174 5.73 7.16 17.00
C ALA A 174 5.28 7.62 18.41
N TYR A 175 4.11 7.20 18.84
CA TYR A 175 3.63 7.46 20.22
C TYR A 175 4.38 6.60 21.24
N GLU A 176 4.61 5.32 20.95
CA GLU A 176 5.42 4.40 21.79
C GLU A 176 6.82 4.97 22.07
N LYS A 177 7.47 5.53 21.06
CA LYS A 177 8.80 6.12 21.18
C LYS A 177 8.80 7.59 21.63
N GLY A 178 7.64 8.18 21.90
CA GLY A 178 7.52 9.57 22.33
C GLY A 178 7.83 10.62 21.24
N TYR A 179 7.82 10.23 19.97
CA TYR A 179 8.17 11.13 18.86
C TYR A 179 7.11 12.20 18.60
N VAL A 180 5.88 11.98 19.04
CA VAL A 180 4.76 12.93 18.86
C VAL A 180 4.69 13.93 20.02
N THR A 181 4.73 13.44 21.25
CA THR A 181 4.46 14.20 22.47
C THR A 181 5.71 14.60 23.26
N GLY A 182 6.89 14.14 22.83
CA GLY A 182 8.16 14.31 23.54
C GLY A 182 8.40 13.29 24.67
N LYS A 183 7.41 12.42 24.96
CA LYS A 183 7.49 11.30 25.89
C LYS A 183 6.59 10.15 25.41
N PRO A 184 6.89 8.89 25.75
CA PRO A 184 6.04 7.75 25.41
C PRO A 184 4.61 7.93 25.90
N ASP A 185 3.65 7.57 25.03
CA ASP A 185 2.23 7.48 25.36
C ASP A 185 1.71 6.11 24.89
N LEU A 186 1.83 5.12 25.79
CA LEU A 186 1.50 3.74 25.49
C LEU A 186 -0.01 3.53 25.26
N ASN A 187 -0.87 4.31 25.93
CA ASN A 187 -2.30 4.23 25.72
C ASN A 187 -2.66 4.62 24.27
N GLN A 188 -2.07 5.70 23.77
CA GLN A 188 -2.29 6.14 22.41
C GLN A 188 -1.63 5.19 21.40
N ALA A 189 -0.44 4.66 21.72
CA ALA A 189 0.27 3.70 20.89
C ALA A 189 -0.56 2.42 20.66
N VAL A 190 -1.06 1.81 21.76
CA VAL A 190 -1.88 0.60 21.69
C VAL A 190 -3.18 0.87 20.94
N SER A 191 -3.85 2.00 21.17
CA SER A 191 -5.05 2.36 20.41
C SER A 191 -4.80 2.40 18.89
N TYR A 192 -3.67 2.93 18.45
CA TYR A 192 -3.31 2.92 17.03
C TYR A 192 -2.94 1.52 16.51
N TYR A 193 -2.27 0.69 17.31
CA TYR A 193 -1.99 -0.69 16.93
C TYR A 193 -3.28 -1.52 16.79
N GLU A 194 -4.23 -1.37 17.70
CA GLU A 194 -5.54 -2.01 17.61
C GLU A 194 -6.29 -1.61 16.34
N GLN A 195 -6.32 -0.30 16.03
CA GLN A 195 -6.92 0.18 14.78
C GLN A 195 -6.22 -0.40 13.54
N SER A 196 -4.88 -0.45 13.56
CA SER A 196 -4.10 -1.05 12.45
C SER A 196 -4.46 -2.51 12.26
N HIS A 197 -4.46 -3.30 13.33
CA HIS A 197 -4.82 -4.71 13.31
C HIS A 197 -6.24 -4.92 12.75
N GLN A 198 -7.22 -4.12 13.16
CA GLN A 198 -8.59 -4.19 12.65
C GLN A 198 -8.66 -3.93 11.13
N TYR A 199 -7.88 -2.98 10.60
CA TYR A 199 -7.81 -2.76 9.15
C TYR A 199 -7.18 -3.94 8.40
N ILE A 200 -6.16 -4.58 8.96
CA ILE A 200 -5.58 -5.80 8.38
C ILE A 200 -6.60 -6.94 8.36
N LEU A 201 -7.35 -7.14 9.46
CA LEU A 201 -8.42 -8.14 9.51
C LEU A 201 -9.53 -7.86 8.49
N SER A 202 -9.95 -6.59 8.36
CA SER A 202 -10.92 -6.16 7.35
C SER A 202 -10.41 -6.45 5.93
N HIS A 203 -9.16 -6.09 5.66
CA HIS A 203 -8.54 -6.36 4.36
C HIS A 203 -8.51 -7.87 4.05
N LYS A 204 -8.04 -8.70 5.00
CA LYS A 204 -8.01 -10.17 4.87
C LYS A 204 -9.41 -10.76 4.63
N ALA A 205 -10.44 -10.23 5.30
CA ALA A 205 -11.82 -10.68 5.13
C ALA A 205 -12.37 -10.41 3.74
N ASN A 206 -11.93 -9.33 3.11
CA ASN A 206 -12.38 -8.87 1.79
C ASN A 206 -11.50 -9.39 0.64
N LEU A 207 -10.41 -10.12 0.94
CA LEU A 207 -9.61 -10.76 -0.09
C LEU A 207 -10.37 -11.89 -0.78
N ASP A 208 -10.09 -12.05 -2.05
CA ASP A 208 -10.52 -13.22 -2.79
C ASP A 208 -10.08 -14.51 -2.08
N PRO A 209 -10.94 -15.55 -2.03
CA PRO A 209 -10.59 -16.82 -1.41
C PRO A 209 -9.27 -17.44 -1.88
N GLU A 210 -8.89 -17.22 -3.14
CA GLU A 210 -7.63 -17.72 -3.71
C GLU A 210 -6.39 -16.94 -3.23
N LEU A 211 -6.59 -15.72 -2.70
CA LEU A 211 -5.54 -14.85 -2.18
C LEU A 211 -5.45 -14.87 -0.64
N LYS A 212 -6.38 -15.58 0.04
CA LYS A 212 -6.44 -15.60 1.52
C LYS A 212 -5.23 -16.26 2.17
N ASP A 213 -4.54 -17.15 1.45
CA ASP A 213 -3.34 -17.82 1.93
C ASP A 213 -2.05 -16.99 1.74
N ILE A 214 -2.16 -15.81 1.10
CA ILE A 214 -1.02 -14.90 0.98
C ILE A 214 -0.76 -14.28 2.36
N PRO A 215 0.45 -14.46 2.92
CA PRO A 215 0.79 -13.86 4.21
C PRO A 215 0.75 -12.34 4.09
N ILE A 216 -0.06 -11.70 4.92
CA ILE A 216 -0.05 -10.25 5.09
C ILE A 216 0.62 -10.00 6.43
N ASP A 217 1.71 -9.24 6.39
CA ASP A 217 2.44 -8.82 7.58
C ASP A 217 1.56 -7.94 8.46
N ASP A 218 1.43 -8.32 9.72
CA ASP A 218 0.64 -7.58 10.71
C ASP A 218 1.56 -7.15 11.85
N GLU A 219 2.40 -6.16 11.58
CA GLU A 219 3.30 -5.57 12.58
C GLU A 219 2.55 -5.12 13.84
N ALA A 220 1.29 -4.70 13.69
CA ALA A 220 0.48 -4.26 14.82
C ALA A 220 0.13 -5.41 15.77
N GLU A 221 -0.18 -6.61 15.26
CA GLU A 221 -0.42 -7.81 16.07
C GLU A 221 0.83 -8.18 16.87
N GLU A 222 2.00 -8.16 16.22
CA GLU A 222 3.27 -8.43 16.89
C GLU A 222 3.56 -7.42 18.01
N ARG A 223 3.28 -6.13 17.75
CA ARG A 223 3.46 -5.06 18.73
C ARG A 223 2.51 -5.21 19.90
N LEU A 224 1.23 -5.46 19.65
CA LEU A 224 0.20 -5.66 20.68
C LEU A 224 0.56 -6.82 21.63
N ALA A 225 1.21 -7.86 21.12
CA ALA A 225 1.65 -8.98 21.94
C ALA A 225 2.64 -8.60 23.06
N ALA A 226 3.33 -7.46 22.93
CA ALA A 226 4.31 -6.96 23.91
C ALA A 226 3.67 -6.19 25.07
N PHE A 227 2.40 -5.83 24.98
CA PHE A 227 1.71 -4.99 25.97
C PHE A 227 0.72 -5.79 26.81
N GLU A 228 0.45 -5.28 28.02
CA GLU A 228 -0.61 -5.69 28.92
C GLU A 228 -1.27 -4.47 29.56
N GLU A 229 -2.55 -4.59 29.89
CA GLU A 229 -3.29 -3.55 30.61
C GLU A 229 -3.27 -3.84 32.11
N VAL A 230 -2.80 -2.85 32.90
CA VAL A 230 -2.81 -2.91 34.35
C VAL A 230 -3.46 -1.63 34.91
N ASP A 231 -4.53 -1.79 35.64
CA ASP A 231 -5.29 -0.66 36.27
C ASP A 231 -5.70 0.46 35.28
N GLY A 232 -6.08 0.07 34.06
CA GLY A 232 -6.51 1.01 33.00
C GLY A 232 -5.37 1.72 32.27
N HIS A 233 -4.14 1.25 32.45
CA HIS A 233 -2.95 1.77 31.77
C HIS A 233 -2.19 0.66 31.07
N TRP A 234 -1.74 0.96 29.85
CA TRP A 234 -0.90 0.04 29.08
C TRP A 234 0.56 0.12 29.50
N GLN A 235 1.18 -1.02 29.66
CA GLN A 235 2.59 -1.17 29.96
C GLN A 235 3.19 -2.35 29.17
N TYR A 236 4.51 -2.41 29.07
CA TYR A 236 5.17 -3.59 28.53
C TYR A 236 5.00 -4.77 29.49
N LYS A 237 4.76 -5.95 28.95
CA LYS A 237 4.78 -7.20 29.70
C LYS A 237 6.13 -7.41 30.37
N GLU A 238 6.13 -8.01 31.57
CA GLU A 238 7.35 -8.30 32.29
C GLU A 238 8.30 -9.19 31.48
N GLY A 239 9.55 -8.79 31.35
CA GLY A 239 10.58 -9.49 30.58
C GLY A 239 10.63 -9.17 29.07
N VAL A 240 9.72 -8.33 28.55
CA VAL A 240 9.83 -7.77 27.23
C VAL A 240 10.69 -6.53 27.28
N ALA A 241 11.92 -6.60 26.74
CA ALA A 241 12.77 -5.42 26.63
C ALA A 241 12.13 -4.41 25.68
N GLU A 242 12.19 -3.10 26.02
CA GLU A 242 11.87 -2.05 25.06
C GLU A 242 12.69 -2.30 23.80
N SER A 243 12.02 -2.66 22.68
CA SER A 243 12.71 -2.83 21.40
C SER A 243 13.26 -1.46 20.98
N THR A 244 14.57 -1.34 21.06
CA THR A 244 15.37 -0.14 20.72
C THR A 244 15.22 0.25 19.26
#